data_e87e0e80d33de4f83edd23554377c407
#
_entry.id   e87e0e80d33de4f83edd23554377c407
#
_cell.length_a   1.000
_cell.length_b   1.000
_cell.length_c   1.000
_cell.angle_alpha   90.00
_cell.angle_beta   90.00
_cell.angle_gamma   90.00
#
_symmetry.space_group_name_H-M   'P 1'
#
loop_
_entity.id
_entity.type
_entity.pdbx_description
1 polymer ?
#
loop_
_entity_poly.entity_id
_entity_poly.type
_entity_poly.pdbx_seq_one_letter_code
_entity_poly.pdbx_strand_id
1 'polypeptide(L)'
;MKRPLIVLTGPTAVGKTSLSISLAKAVNGEIISADSMQVYKKMDIGSAKIRPEEMQGVKHYLVDVLEPEEEFHIVKFQQMAKEAMEEIYEKGKIPILVGGTGFYIQAVTRDIDFTEAQQENTYRAELEKLAETEGAEYLHDRLKEVDPASADTIHANNVKRVIRALEFYHQNGTPISAHNAEQKKQTSPYNLAYFVLNAPRDILYERIDKRVDQMLEEGLVKEVEGLKREGCHRGMVSMQGLGYKEILAYLEGEYPLEEAVRILKRDTRHFAKRQLTWFRRESDVIWVDKNKFHWDEKEILEYMLSVLKEHDILG
;
A
#
# COMPACT_ATOMS: atom_id res chain seq x y z
N MET A 1 7.41 18.83 21.48
CA MET A 1 6.15 18.11 21.21
C MET A 1 6.33 17.30 19.94
N LYS A 2 5.67 16.13 19.82
CA LYS A 2 5.66 15.36 18.58
C LYS A 2 4.84 16.11 17.53
N ARG A 3 5.29 16.08 16.26
CA ARG A 3 4.55 16.70 15.15
C ARG A 3 3.29 15.88 14.80
N PRO A 4 2.17 16.52 14.44
CA PRO A 4 0.92 15.84 14.15
C PRO A 4 1.00 15.06 12.82
N LEU A 5 0.46 13.85 12.80
CA LEU A 5 0.27 13.05 11.58
C LEU A 5 -1.09 12.37 11.64
N ILE A 6 -1.88 12.55 10.59
CA ILE A 6 -3.16 11.84 10.44
C ILE A 6 -3.00 10.72 9.42
N VAL A 7 -3.49 9.53 9.74
CA VAL A 7 -3.59 8.40 8.81
C VAL A 7 -5.06 8.10 8.56
N LEU A 8 -5.46 8.05 7.30
CA LEU A 8 -6.78 7.59 6.87
C LEU A 8 -6.62 6.40 5.93
N THR A 9 -6.93 5.23 6.41
CA THR A 9 -6.77 3.99 5.68
C THR A 9 -8.02 3.11 5.71
N GLY A 10 -7.91 1.94 5.13
CA GLY A 10 -8.98 0.94 5.04
C GLY A 10 -8.91 0.18 3.72
N PRO A 11 -9.76 -0.82 3.53
CA PRO A 11 -9.77 -1.63 2.31
C PRO A 11 -10.10 -0.81 1.07
N THR A 12 -9.74 -1.36 -0.10
CA THR A 12 -10.19 -0.76 -1.37
C THR A 12 -11.71 -0.69 -1.43
N ALA A 13 -12.25 0.29 -2.14
CA ALA A 13 -13.68 0.58 -2.30
C ALA A 13 -14.44 0.99 -1.01
N VAL A 14 -13.77 1.21 0.12
CA VAL A 14 -14.44 1.67 1.36
C VAL A 14 -14.83 3.16 1.34
N GLY A 15 -14.32 3.94 0.37
CA GLY A 15 -14.62 5.39 0.25
C GLY A 15 -13.66 6.29 1.04
N LYS A 16 -12.36 6.02 0.93
CA LYS A 16 -11.30 6.88 1.52
C LYS A 16 -11.21 8.25 0.84
N THR A 17 -11.32 8.28 -0.49
CA THR A 17 -11.00 9.45 -1.31
C THR A 17 -11.85 10.68 -0.97
N SER A 18 -13.18 10.58 -1.01
CA SER A 18 -14.07 11.69 -0.68
C SER A 18 -13.88 12.18 0.76
N LEU A 19 -13.81 11.24 1.70
CA LEU A 19 -13.64 11.56 3.12
C LEU A 19 -12.28 12.21 3.41
N SER A 20 -11.20 11.79 2.72
CA SER A 20 -9.88 12.40 2.90
C SER A 20 -9.82 13.86 2.47
N ILE A 21 -10.53 14.22 1.42
CA ILE A 21 -10.63 15.61 0.94
C ILE A 21 -11.39 16.47 1.96
N SER A 22 -12.53 15.97 2.44
CA SER A 22 -13.32 16.65 3.46
C SER A 22 -12.52 16.85 4.75
N LEU A 23 -11.79 15.82 5.18
CA LEU A 23 -10.89 15.88 6.32
C LEU A 23 -9.77 16.90 6.11
N ALA A 24 -9.08 16.84 4.96
CA ALA A 24 -7.98 17.77 4.66
C ALA A 24 -8.42 19.23 4.70
N LYS A 25 -9.59 19.54 4.16
CA LYS A 25 -10.18 20.90 4.23
C LYS A 25 -10.49 21.32 5.66
N ALA A 26 -11.05 20.41 6.47
CA ALA A 26 -11.44 20.70 7.85
C ALA A 26 -10.25 20.95 8.78
N VAL A 27 -9.09 20.29 8.53
CA VAL A 27 -7.91 20.39 9.40
C VAL A 27 -6.79 21.26 8.79
N ASN A 28 -7.01 21.96 7.70
CA ASN A 28 -5.98 22.65 6.93
C ASN A 28 -4.80 21.72 6.58
N GLY A 29 -5.11 20.53 6.09
CA GLY A 29 -4.13 19.50 5.76
C GLY A 29 -3.86 19.36 4.27
N GLU A 30 -2.80 18.61 3.93
CA GLU A 30 -2.49 18.15 2.58
C GLU A 30 -2.32 16.62 2.59
N ILE A 31 -2.60 15.96 1.46
CA ILE A 31 -2.68 14.51 1.37
C ILE A 31 -1.39 13.93 0.77
N ILE A 32 -0.91 12.84 1.38
CA ILE A 32 0.17 12.00 0.86
C ILE A 32 -0.42 10.63 0.53
N SER A 33 -0.36 10.22 -0.73
CA SER A 33 -0.88 8.93 -1.16
C SER A 33 0.03 7.78 -0.69
N ALA A 34 -0.53 6.87 0.12
CA ALA A 34 0.10 5.60 0.50
C ALA A 34 -0.47 4.44 -0.33
N ASP A 35 -0.53 4.66 -1.64
CA ASP A 35 -0.92 3.67 -2.64
C ASP A 35 0.28 3.35 -3.52
N SER A 36 0.50 2.06 -3.80
CA SER A 36 1.66 1.61 -4.58
C SER A 36 1.49 1.77 -6.09
N MET A 37 0.28 2.11 -6.56
CA MET A 37 -0.02 2.20 -7.99
C MET A 37 -0.33 3.61 -8.45
N GLN A 38 -0.97 4.46 -7.62
CA GLN A 38 -1.34 5.83 -7.99
C GLN A 38 -0.12 6.75 -8.21
N VAL A 39 1.05 6.33 -7.79
CA VAL A 39 2.33 7.02 -8.00
C VAL A 39 2.73 7.09 -9.48
N TYR A 40 2.29 6.11 -10.28
CA TYR A 40 2.69 5.97 -11.68
C TYR A 40 1.82 6.83 -12.60
N LYS A 41 2.45 7.57 -13.50
CA LYS A 41 1.79 8.29 -14.59
C LYS A 41 1.12 7.33 -15.57
N LYS A 42 0.07 7.80 -16.25
CA LYS A 42 -0.69 7.03 -17.27
C LYS A 42 -1.39 5.78 -16.74
N MET A 43 -1.33 5.53 -15.45
CA MET A 43 -1.99 4.40 -14.80
C MET A 43 -3.15 4.93 -13.94
N ASP A 44 -4.23 5.35 -14.60
CA ASP A 44 -5.28 6.17 -14.00
C ASP A 44 -6.51 5.33 -13.62
N ILE A 45 -7.04 4.59 -14.57
CA ILE A 45 -8.27 3.82 -14.39
C ILE A 45 -8.03 2.61 -13.50
N GLY A 46 -7.04 1.78 -13.82
CA GLY A 46 -6.75 0.56 -13.07
C GLY A 46 -6.30 0.80 -11.63
N SER A 47 -5.63 1.91 -11.36
CA SER A 47 -5.25 2.32 -10.01
C SER A 47 -6.37 3.07 -9.26
N ALA A 48 -7.46 3.41 -9.94
CA ALA A 48 -8.51 4.30 -9.47
C ALA A 48 -7.93 5.62 -8.92
N LYS A 49 -7.02 6.19 -9.67
CA LYS A 49 -6.34 7.43 -9.34
C LYS A 49 -7.34 8.58 -9.18
N ILE A 50 -7.10 9.42 -8.19
CA ILE A 50 -7.89 10.63 -8.01
C ILE A 50 -7.63 11.60 -9.16
N ARG A 51 -8.68 12.14 -9.75
CA ARG A 51 -8.59 13.13 -10.83
C ARG A 51 -8.39 14.54 -10.27
N PRO A 52 -7.75 15.45 -11.01
CA PRO A 52 -7.51 16.84 -10.54
C PRO A 52 -8.76 17.55 -10.07
N GLU A 53 -9.90 17.39 -10.77
CA GLU A 53 -11.19 17.98 -10.40
C GLU A 53 -11.74 17.39 -9.09
N GLU A 54 -11.47 16.13 -8.79
CA GLU A 54 -11.89 15.48 -7.55
C GLU A 54 -11.05 15.94 -6.35
N MET A 55 -9.83 16.42 -6.57
CA MET A 55 -8.95 16.92 -5.50
C MET A 55 -9.48 18.19 -4.83
N GLN A 56 -10.37 18.93 -5.49
CA GLN A 56 -11.06 20.11 -4.95
C GLN A 56 -10.12 21.15 -4.31
N GLY A 57 -8.93 21.34 -4.87
CA GLY A 57 -7.92 22.26 -4.39
C GLY A 57 -7.04 21.76 -3.24
N VAL A 58 -7.25 20.54 -2.76
CA VAL A 58 -6.36 19.87 -1.79
C VAL A 58 -5.16 19.32 -2.52
N LYS A 59 -3.94 19.70 -2.12
CA LYS A 59 -2.72 19.16 -2.73
C LYS A 59 -2.53 17.69 -2.35
N HIS A 60 -2.24 16.87 -3.36
CA HIS A 60 -1.90 15.45 -3.22
C HIS A 60 -0.44 15.22 -3.62
N TYR A 61 0.30 14.54 -2.78
CA TYR A 61 1.68 14.11 -3.02
C TYR A 61 1.71 12.63 -3.35
N LEU A 62 2.74 12.20 -4.06
CA LEU A 62 2.95 10.82 -4.48
C LEU A 62 1.82 10.28 -5.38
N VAL A 63 1.27 11.16 -6.21
CA VAL A 63 0.33 10.86 -7.29
C VAL A 63 0.94 11.38 -8.58
N ASP A 64 0.98 10.57 -9.65
CA ASP A 64 1.54 10.94 -10.96
C ASP A 64 3.00 11.44 -10.95
N VAL A 65 3.86 10.85 -10.15
CA VAL A 65 5.25 11.35 -10.00
C VAL A 65 6.31 10.45 -10.64
N LEU A 66 6.00 9.20 -10.96
CA LEU A 66 6.92 8.24 -11.56
C LEU A 66 6.42 7.75 -12.92
N GLU A 67 7.36 7.46 -13.82
CA GLU A 67 7.03 6.73 -15.05
C GLU A 67 6.81 5.25 -14.75
N PRO A 68 6.02 4.52 -15.57
CA PRO A 68 5.72 3.10 -15.33
C PRO A 68 6.93 2.17 -15.28
N GLU A 69 8.04 2.57 -15.92
CA GLU A 69 9.30 1.84 -15.97
C GLU A 69 10.13 1.97 -14.69
N GLU A 70 9.85 3.00 -13.89
CA GLU A 70 10.61 3.26 -12.67
C GLU A 70 10.23 2.30 -11.55
N GLU A 71 11.22 1.82 -10.82
CA GLU A 71 10.96 1.01 -9.64
C GLU A 71 10.43 1.87 -8.48
N PHE A 72 9.36 1.38 -7.86
CA PHE A 72 8.81 1.96 -6.65
C PHE A 72 8.73 0.93 -5.54
N HIS A 73 9.58 1.10 -4.55
CA HIS A 73 9.71 0.21 -3.40
C HIS A 73 9.56 1.00 -2.09
N ILE A 74 9.47 0.26 -0.99
CA ILE A 74 9.16 0.80 0.34
C ILE A 74 10.14 1.91 0.79
N VAL A 75 11.42 1.79 0.49
CA VAL A 75 12.44 2.79 0.87
C VAL A 75 12.22 4.09 0.11
N LYS A 76 12.04 4.01 -1.23
CA LYS A 76 11.72 5.18 -2.07
C LYS A 76 10.41 5.85 -1.61
N PHE A 77 9.39 5.05 -1.31
CA PHE A 77 8.14 5.58 -0.76
C PHE A 77 8.37 6.33 0.55
N GLN A 78 9.08 5.73 1.52
CA GLN A 78 9.31 6.35 2.84
C GLN A 78 10.06 7.67 2.69
N GLN A 79 11.10 7.71 1.86
CA GLN A 79 11.86 8.92 1.59
C GLN A 79 10.96 10.01 1.01
N MET A 80 10.27 9.73 -0.08
CA MET A 80 9.38 10.71 -0.74
C MET A 80 8.24 11.16 0.19
N ALA A 81 7.70 10.26 1.01
CA ALA A 81 6.65 10.61 1.98
C ALA A 81 7.19 11.55 3.06
N LYS A 82 8.41 11.31 3.59
CA LYS A 82 9.04 12.20 4.57
C LYS A 82 9.34 13.57 3.97
N GLU A 83 9.86 13.65 2.75
CA GLU A 83 10.08 14.90 2.04
C GLU A 83 8.77 15.70 1.87
N ALA A 84 7.69 15.02 1.46
CA ALA A 84 6.36 15.63 1.38
C ALA A 84 5.86 16.10 2.75
N MET A 85 6.07 15.33 3.81
CA MET A 85 5.70 15.74 5.17
C MET A 85 6.43 17.01 5.62
N GLU A 86 7.73 17.12 5.37
CA GLU A 86 8.49 18.33 5.71
C GLU A 86 7.94 19.55 4.95
N GLU A 87 7.68 19.42 3.63
CA GLU A 87 7.07 20.50 2.85
C GLU A 87 5.70 20.94 3.41
N ILE A 88 4.88 19.97 3.86
CA ILE A 88 3.57 20.25 4.45
C ILE A 88 3.72 20.98 5.80
N TYR A 89 4.63 20.52 6.65
CA TYR A 89 4.88 21.16 7.94
C TYR A 89 5.43 22.59 7.78
N GLU A 90 6.33 22.84 6.82
CA GLU A 90 6.86 24.18 6.52
C GLU A 90 5.76 25.19 6.14
N LYS A 91 4.67 24.72 5.56
CA LYS A 91 3.48 25.51 5.26
C LYS A 91 2.53 25.72 6.46
N GLY A 92 2.88 25.18 7.63
CA GLY A 92 2.01 25.21 8.81
C GLY A 92 0.75 24.32 8.64
N LYS A 93 0.82 23.28 7.82
CA LYS A 93 -0.30 22.37 7.55
C LYS A 93 -0.07 21.00 8.19
N ILE A 94 -1.13 20.19 8.22
CA ILE A 94 -1.10 18.84 8.78
C ILE A 94 -1.00 17.81 7.64
N PRO A 95 0.04 16.93 7.62
CA PRO A 95 0.09 15.84 6.66
C PRO A 95 -0.95 14.77 6.98
N ILE A 96 -1.64 14.32 5.93
CA ILE A 96 -2.62 13.24 5.99
C ILE A 96 -2.16 12.12 5.06
N LEU A 97 -1.75 11.00 5.63
CA LEU A 97 -1.34 9.82 4.88
C LEU A 97 -2.57 8.99 4.53
N VAL A 98 -2.89 8.90 3.24
CA VAL A 98 -4.12 8.26 2.75
C VAL A 98 -3.78 7.10 1.82
N GLY A 99 -4.24 5.89 2.13
CA GLY A 99 -4.01 4.76 1.23
C GLY A 99 -4.43 3.42 1.80
N GLY A 100 -4.09 2.36 1.07
CA GLY A 100 -4.42 0.98 1.45
C GLY A 100 -3.21 0.07 1.63
N THR A 101 -1.99 0.57 1.39
CA THR A 101 -0.76 -0.20 1.49
C THR A 101 -0.21 -0.14 2.92
N GLY A 102 -0.68 -1.06 3.77
CA GLY A 102 -0.39 -1.03 5.21
C GLY A 102 1.10 -1.00 5.55
N PHE A 103 1.95 -1.71 4.78
CA PHE A 103 3.39 -1.68 4.99
C PHE A 103 4.01 -0.30 4.69
N TYR A 104 3.50 0.43 3.71
CA TYR A 104 3.91 1.80 3.42
C TYR A 104 3.57 2.74 4.59
N ILE A 105 2.34 2.62 5.08
CA ILE A 105 1.87 3.41 6.23
C ILE A 105 2.75 3.12 7.45
N GLN A 106 3.01 1.84 7.74
CA GLN A 106 3.84 1.43 8.87
C GLN A 106 5.28 1.97 8.74
N ALA A 107 5.86 1.96 7.54
CA ALA A 107 7.20 2.48 7.28
C ALA A 107 7.36 3.94 7.72
N VAL A 108 6.35 4.77 7.46
CA VAL A 108 6.34 6.19 7.86
C VAL A 108 5.98 6.35 9.34
N THR A 109 4.88 5.73 9.79
CA THR A 109 4.34 5.96 11.14
C THR A 109 5.23 5.43 12.24
N ARG A 110 6.06 4.42 11.98
CA ARG A 110 7.03 3.86 12.93
C ARG A 110 8.47 4.28 12.63
N ASP A 111 8.67 5.07 11.57
CA ASP A 111 10.00 5.49 11.12
C ASP A 111 10.97 4.31 10.98
N ILE A 112 10.50 3.26 10.28
CA ILE A 112 11.27 2.02 10.14
C ILE A 112 12.61 2.34 9.47
N ASP A 113 13.69 1.94 10.14
CA ASP A 113 15.02 1.99 9.54
C ASP A 113 15.15 0.81 8.53
N PHE A 114 15.06 1.15 7.27
CA PHE A 114 15.45 0.26 6.21
C PHE A 114 16.96 0.38 6.04
N THR A 115 17.71 -0.37 6.83
CA THR A 115 19.15 -0.53 6.61
C THR A 115 19.38 -0.65 5.10
N GLU A 116 20.13 0.28 4.52
CA GLU A 116 20.45 0.24 3.10
C GLU A 116 21.11 -1.11 2.83
N ALA A 117 20.30 -2.05 2.37
CA ALA A 117 20.82 -3.24 1.77
C ALA A 117 21.61 -2.74 0.54
N GLN A 118 22.93 -2.69 0.66
CA GLN A 118 23.75 -2.61 -0.53
C GLN A 118 23.23 -3.72 -1.43
N GLN A 119 22.68 -3.34 -2.58
CA GLN A 119 22.14 -4.32 -3.54
C GLN A 119 23.33 -5.13 -4.07
N GLU A 120 23.77 -6.09 -3.30
CA GLU A 120 24.58 -7.19 -3.82
C GLU A 120 23.65 -8.08 -4.65
N ASN A 121 23.36 -7.61 -5.88
CA ASN A 121 22.57 -8.37 -6.86
C ASN A 121 23.12 -9.79 -7.08
N THR A 122 24.40 -10.02 -6.79
CA THR A 122 25.08 -11.32 -6.89
C THR A 122 24.52 -12.36 -5.92
N TYR A 123 24.42 -12.05 -4.62
CA TYR A 123 23.94 -13.02 -3.63
C TYR A 123 22.46 -13.36 -3.82
N ARG A 124 21.63 -12.38 -4.19
CA ARG A 124 20.24 -12.63 -4.56
C ARG A 124 20.13 -13.58 -5.75
N ALA A 125 20.88 -13.31 -6.82
CA ALA A 125 20.88 -14.17 -8.01
C ALA A 125 21.35 -15.60 -7.71
N GLU A 126 22.33 -15.77 -6.80
CA GLU A 126 22.74 -17.07 -6.31
C GLU A 126 21.61 -17.81 -5.58
N LEU A 127 20.89 -17.12 -4.70
CA LEU A 127 19.75 -17.70 -3.97
C LEU A 127 18.59 -18.05 -4.89
N GLU A 128 18.29 -17.20 -5.89
CA GLU A 128 17.26 -17.47 -6.90
C GLU A 128 17.62 -18.70 -7.73
N LYS A 129 18.88 -18.82 -8.16
CA LYS A 129 19.39 -20.00 -8.86
C LYS A 129 19.31 -21.25 -7.99
N LEU A 130 19.69 -21.17 -6.70
CA LEU A 130 19.57 -22.29 -5.76
C LEU A 130 18.11 -22.71 -5.57
N ALA A 131 17.16 -21.76 -5.56
CA ALA A 131 15.73 -22.10 -5.50
C ALA A 131 15.26 -22.88 -6.73
N GLU A 132 15.80 -22.57 -7.91
CA GLU A 132 15.48 -23.26 -9.17
C GLU A 132 16.12 -24.66 -9.24
N THR A 133 17.37 -24.84 -8.75
CA THR A 133 18.12 -26.11 -8.87
C THR A 133 17.86 -27.08 -7.74
N GLU A 134 17.82 -26.60 -6.49
CA GLU A 134 17.67 -27.41 -5.29
C GLU A 134 16.26 -27.41 -4.70
N GLY A 135 15.43 -26.42 -5.15
CA GLY A 135 14.05 -26.26 -4.70
C GLY A 135 13.86 -25.33 -3.50
N ALA A 136 12.59 -25.00 -3.27
CA ALA A 136 12.18 -24.05 -2.23
C ALA A 136 12.48 -24.53 -0.80
N GLU A 137 12.33 -25.82 -0.54
CA GLU A 137 12.60 -26.44 0.77
C GLU A 137 14.07 -26.31 1.17
N TYR A 138 14.99 -26.48 0.24
CA TYR A 138 16.42 -26.31 0.48
C TYR A 138 16.76 -24.91 1.00
N LEU A 139 16.21 -23.86 0.36
CA LEU A 139 16.41 -22.50 0.87
C LEU A 139 15.73 -22.26 2.21
N HIS A 140 14.59 -22.87 2.45
CA HIS A 140 13.89 -22.77 3.72
C HIS A 140 14.67 -23.45 4.86
N ASP A 141 15.30 -24.56 4.63
CA ASP A 141 16.18 -25.21 5.61
C ASP A 141 17.39 -24.32 5.94
N ARG A 142 18.00 -23.68 4.94
CA ARG A 142 19.06 -22.67 5.19
C ARG A 142 18.55 -21.49 6.03
N LEU A 143 17.31 -21.03 5.78
CA LEU A 143 16.71 -19.98 6.60
C LEU A 143 16.52 -20.47 8.04
N LYS A 144 16.11 -21.70 8.24
CA LYS A 144 15.92 -22.30 9.57
C LYS A 144 17.21 -22.33 10.40
N GLU A 145 18.37 -22.48 9.76
CA GLU A 145 19.68 -22.46 10.42
C GLU A 145 20.05 -21.07 10.95
N VAL A 146 19.72 -20.00 10.20
CA VAL A 146 20.14 -18.63 10.53
C VAL A 146 19.05 -17.77 11.19
N ASP A 147 17.78 -18.08 10.93
CA ASP A 147 16.61 -17.39 11.49
C ASP A 147 15.42 -18.36 11.67
N PRO A 148 15.46 -19.22 12.70
CA PRO A 148 14.38 -20.18 12.97
C PRO A 148 13.01 -19.52 13.11
N ALA A 149 12.94 -18.34 13.75
CA ALA A 149 11.68 -17.63 13.98
C ALA A 149 11.05 -17.10 12.67
N SER A 150 11.86 -16.71 11.69
CA SER A 150 11.36 -16.41 10.34
C SER A 150 10.93 -17.68 9.62
N ALA A 151 11.69 -18.78 9.72
CA ALA A 151 11.33 -20.05 9.08
C ALA A 151 9.99 -20.61 9.58
N ASP A 152 9.67 -20.45 10.87
CA ASP A 152 8.37 -20.86 11.44
C ASP A 152 7.18 -20.06 10.87
N THR A 153 7.42 -18.85 10.39
CA THR A 153 6.35 -17.94 9.91
C THR A 153 6.28 -17.78 8.40
N ILE A 154 7.38 -18.11 7.70
CA ILE A 154 7.49 -18.01 6.24
C ILE A 154 7.41 -19.41 5.65
N HIS A 155 6.36 -19.69 4.89
CA HIS A 155 6.24 -20.97 4.20
C HIS A 155 7.32 -21.10 3.12
N ALA A 156 7.91 -22.30 2.94
CA ALA A 156 8.98 -22.57 1.96
C ALA A 156 8.65 -22.10 0.54
N ASN A 157 7.42 -22.29 0.08
CA ASN A 157 6.96 -21.83 -1.24
C ASN A 157 6.96 -20.30 -1.39
N ASN A 158 7.13 -19.55 -0.31
CA ASN A 158 7.31 -18.11 -0.40
C ASN A 158 8.78 -17.72 -0.61
N VAL A 159 9.36 -18.26 -1.69
CA VAL A 159 10.77 -18.14 -2.04
C VAL A 159 11.28 -16.70 -1.93
N LYS A 160 10.52 -15.72 -2.42
CA LYS A 160 10.91 -14.30 -2.34
C LYS A 160 11.12 -13.82 -0.90
N ARG A 161 10.29 -14.26 0.05
CA ARG A 161 10.44 -13.89 1.46
C ARG A 161 11.58 -14.66 2.13
N VAL A 162 11.78 -15.93 1.77
CA VAL A 162 12.92 -16.74 2.25
C VAL A 162 14.23 -16.09 1.80
N ILE A 163 14.35 -15.75 0.51
CA ILE A 163 15.51 -15.04 -0.05
C ILE A 163 15.75 -13.72 0.70
N ARG A 164 14.71 -12.91 0.89
CA ARG A 164 14.85 -11.61 1.60
C ARG A 164 15.38 -11.78 3.01
N ALA A 165 14.95 -12.80 3.75
CA ALA A 165 15.43 -13.06 5.10
C ALA A 165 16.89 -13.53 5.11
N LEU A 166 17.29 -14.38 4.16
CA LEU A 166 18.68 -14.81 3.99
C LEU A 166 19.61 -13.66 3.58
N GLU A 167 19.19 -12.82 2.66
CA GLU A 167 19.91 -11.59 2.27
C GLU A 167 20.13 -10.68 3.47
N PHE A 168 19.07 -10.43 4.24
CA PHE A 168 19.17 -9.59 5.42
C PHE A 168 20.20 -10.12 6.41
N TYR A 169 20.18 -11.41 6.67
CA TYR A 169 21.16 -12.05 7.54
C TYR A 169 22.58 -11.96 6.98
N HIS A 170 22.75 -12.19 5.68
CA HIS A 170 24.05 -12.10 5.00
C HIS A 170 24.68 -10.71 5.14
N GLN A 171 23.87 -9.68 4.99
CA GLN A 171 24.31 -8.27 5.02
C GLN A 171 24.56 -7.75 6.43
N ASN A 172 23.73 -8.16 7.39
CA ASN A 172 23.72 -7.55 8.74
C ASN A 172 24.27 -8.46 9.85
N GLY A 173 24.48 -9.75 9.56
CA GLY A 173 24.90 -10.73 10.56
C GLY A 173 23.87 -11.01 11.66
N THR A 174 22.65 -10.49 11.54
CA THR A 174 21.57 -10.65 12.52
C THR A 174 20.29 -11.12 11.83
N PRO A 175 19.47 -11.98 12.50
CA PRO A 175 18.20 -12.43 11.95
C PRO A 175 17.23 -11.28 11.67
N ILE A 176 16.51 -11.33 10.53
CA ILE A 176 15.47 -10.34 10.21
C ILE A 176 14.31 -10.38 11.24
N SER A 177 14.04 -11.54 11.83
CA SER A 177 13.05 -11.68 12.90
C SER A 177 13.39 -10.85 14.13
N ALA A 178 14.67 -10.84 14.55
CA ALA A 178 15.15 -10.05 15.68
C ALA A 178 15.03 -8.55 15.36
N HIS A 179 15.49 -8.11 14.21
CA HIS A 179 15.33 -6.72 13.76
C HIS A 179 13.86 -6.30 13.74
N ASN A 180 12.97 -7.11 13.15
CA ASN A 180 11.53 -6.84 13.13
C ASN A 180 10.90 -6.78 14.53
N ALA A 181 11.40 -7.59 15.48
CA ALA A 181 10.93 -7.57 16.86
C ALA A 181 11.33 -6.28 17.59
N GLU A 182 12.52 -5.74 17.32
CA GLU A 182 12.95 -4.44 17.84
C GLU A 182 12.15 -3.29 17.23
N GLN A 183 11.95 -3.30 15.91
CA GLN A 183 11.15 -2.29 15.21
C GLN A 183 9.70 -2.25 15.73
N LYS A 184 9.12 -3.39 16.10
CA LYS A 184 7.77 -3.45 16.69
C LYS A 184 7.66 -2.77 18.06
N LYS A 185 8.73 -2.64 18.79
CA LYS A 185 8.75 -1.97 20.10
C LYS A 185 8.81 -0.44 19.98
N GLN A 186 9.17 0.06 18.82
CA GLN A 186 9.27 1.51 18.59
C GLN A 186 7.87 2.14 18.58
N THR A 187 7.73 3.20 19.36
CA THR A 187 6.55 4.06 19.33
C THR A 187 6.65 5.05 18.17
N SER A 188 5.53 5.48 17.64
CA SER A 188 5.52 6.50 16.59
C SER A 188 6.27 7.77 17.04
N PRO A 189 7.16 8.34 16.20
CA PRO A 189 7.77 9.64 16.47
C PRO A 189 6.78 10.80 16.33
N TYR A 190 5.59 10.55 15.81
CA TYR A 190 4.55 11.55 15.56
C TYR A 190 3.47 11.53 16.64
N ASN A 191 2.76 12.66 16.82
CA ASN A 191 1.46 12.69 17.45
C ASN A 191 0.45 12.17 16.41
N LEU A 192 0.07 10.89 16.54
CA LEU A 192 -0.55 10.10 15.50
C LEU A 192 -2.03 9.86 15.79
N ALA A 193 -2.90 10.22 14.84
CA ALA A 193 -4.27 9.70 14.78
C ALA A 193 -4.40 8.73 13.59
N TYR A 194 -4.68 7.47 13.86
CA TYR A 194 -4.68 6.42 12.85
C TYR A 194 -6.08 5.84 12.65
N PHE A 195 -6.83 6.40 11.68
CA PHE A 195 -8.17 5.97 11.34
C PHE A 195 -8.17 4.83 10.32
N VAL A 196 -8.91 3.77 10.61
CA VAL A 196 -9.13 2.64 9.71
C VAL A 196 -10.62 2.55 9.37
N LEU A 197 -10.97 2.96 8.16
CA LEU A 197 -12.34 2.79 7.66
C LEU A 197 -12.65 1.31 7.46
N ASN A 198 -13.84 0.92 7.86
CA ASN A 198 -14.36 -0.43 7.67
C ASN A 198 -15.84 -0.39 7.24
N ALA A 199 -16.30 -1.51 6.68
CA ALA A 199 -17.69 -1.73 6.32
C ALA A 199 -17.98 -3.24 6.30
N PRO A 200 -19.25 -3.68 6.33
CA PRO A 200 -19.63 -5.06 6.15
C PRO A 200 -19.05 -5.66 4.87
N ARG A 201 -18.64 -6.92 4.96
CA ARG A 201 -17.88 -7.60 3.91
C ARG A 201 -18.65 -7.72 2.60
N ASP A 202 -19.94 -8.01 2.68
CA ASP A 202 -20.86 -8.11 1.55
C ASP A 202 -20.96 -6.79 0.80
N ILE A 203 -21.14 -5.69 1.51
CA ILE A 203 -21.17 -4.34 0.95
C ILE A 203 -19.83 -3.99 0.27
N LEU A 204 -18.72 -4.30 0.92
CA LEU A 204 -17.40 -4.07 0.31
C LEU A 204 -17.21 -4.85 -0.98
N TYR A 205 -17.66 -6.10 -1.02
CA TYR A 205 -17.51 -6.96 -2.19
C TYR A 205 -18.39 -6.48 -3.36
N GLU A 206 -19.63 -6.08 -3.09
CA GLU A 206 -20.50 -5.46 -4.08
C GLU A 206 -19.89 -4.17 -4.67
N ARG A 207 -19.34 -3.31 -3.81
CA ARG A 207 -18.66 -2.07 -4.24
C ARG A 207 -17.41 -2.34 -5.06
N ILE A 208 -16.64 -3.37 -4.71
CA ILE A 208 -15.47 -3.81 -5.48
C ILE A 208 -15.90 -4.27 -6.87
N ASP A 209 -16.92 -5.12 -6.94
CA ASP A 209 -17.37 -5.67 -8.22
C ASP A 209 -17.92 -4.56 -9.13
N LYS A 210 -18.74 -3.64 -8.62
CA LYS A 210 -19.22 -2.45 -9.35
C LYS A 210 -18.08 -1.56 -9.83
N ARG A 211 -17.06 -1.36 -9.00
CA ARG A 211 -15.89 -0.55 -9.38
C ARG A 211 -15.10 -1.18 -10.52
N VAL A 212 -14.93 -2.49 -10.52
CA VAL A 212 -14.27 -3.18 -11.63
C VAL A 212 -15.08 -3.04 -12.91
N ASP A 213 -16.41 -3.17 -12.86
CA ASP A 213 -17.27 -2.95 -14.02
C ASP A 213 -17.14 -1.52 -14.55
N GLN A 214 -17.17 -0.53 -13.68
CA GLN A 214 -16.95 0.89 -14.02
C GLN A 214 -15.57 1.12 -14.66
N MET A 215 -14.50 0.52 -14.14
CA MET A 215 -13.15 0.63 -14.75
C MET A 215 -13.13 0.11 -16.20
N LEU A 216 -13.86 -0.96 -16.48
CA LEU A 216 -13.96 -1.50 -17.84
C LEU A 216 -14.74 -0.54 -18.77
N GLU A 217 -15.84 0.03 -18.30
CA GLU A 217 -16.62 1.04 -19.02
C GLU A 217 -15.80 2.32 -19.30
N GLU A 218 -14.99 2.75 -18.33
CA GLU A 218 -14.07 3.90 -18.46
C GLU A 218 -12.90 3.63 -19.41
N GLY A 219 -12.63 2.37 -19.77
CA GLY A 219 -11.64 2.00 -20.78
C GLY A 219 -10.35 1.39 -20.23
N LEU A 220 -10.39 0.67 -19.11
CA LEU A 220 -9.24 -0.02 -18.52
C LEU A 220 -8.46 -0.87 -19.55
N VAL A 221 -9.17 -1.57 -20.44
CA VAL A 221 -8.52 -2.38 -21.49
C VAL A 221 -7.66 -1.50 -22.40
N LYS A 222 -8.19 -0.33 -22.81
CA LYS A 222 -7.45 0.61 -23.68
C LYS A 222 -6.26 1.24 -22.96
N GLU A 223 -6.38 1.53 -21.67
CA GLU A 223 -5.26 2.03 -20.85
C GLU A 223 -4.12 1.02 -20.85
N VAL A 224 -4.41 -0.26 -20.53
CA VAL A 224 -3.38 -1.31 -20.50
C VAL A 224 -2.80 -1.60 -21.90
N GLU A 225 -3.63 -1.57 -22.93
CA GLU A 225 -3.16 -1.69 -24.32
C GLU A 225 -2.22 -0.55 -24.72
N GLY A 226 -2.51 0.68 -24.27
CA GLY A 226 -1.64 1.85 -24.45
C GLY A 226 -0.28 1.64 -23.77
N LEU A 227 -0.26 1.27 -22.49
CA LEU A 227 0.93 0.97 -21.74
C LEU A 227 1.76 -0.16 -22.40
N LYS A 228 1.11 -1.22 -22.86
CA LYS A 228 1.79 -2.32 -23.58
C LYS A 228 2.45 -1.82 -24.86
N ARG A 229 1.80 -0.95 -25.64
CA ARG A 229 2.37 -0.36 -26.87
C ARG A 229 3.58 0.55 -26.56
N GLU A 230 3.61 1.17 -25.40
CA GLU A 230 4.73 1.98 -24.92
C GLU A 230 5.88 1.12 -24.33
N GLY A 231 5.76 -0.21 -24.34
CA GLY A 231 6.81 -1.12 -23.89
C GLY A 231 6.62 -1.66 -22.47
N CYS A 232 5.55 -1.31 -21.78
CA CYS A 232 5.27 -1.87 -20.46
C CYS A 232 4.96 -3.37 -20.56
N HIS A 233 5.57 -4.17 -19.69
CA HIS A 233 5.48 -5.63 -19.70
C HIS A 233 5.41 -6.20 -18.28
N ARG A 234 5.10 -7.49 -18.18
CA ARG A 234 4.91 -8.22 -16.89
C ARG A 234 6.10 -8.15 -15.93
N GLY A 235 7.31 -7.93 -16.41
CA GLY A 235 8.49 -7.80 -15.55
C GLY A 235 8.53 -6.52 -14.74
N MET A 236 7.76 -5.50 -15.10
CA MET A 236 7.72 -4.22 -14.42
C MET A 236 6.86 -4.28 -13.15
N VAL A 237 7.30 -3.63 -12.07
CA VAL A 237 6.58 -3.56 -10.80
C VAL A 237 5.20 -2.92 -10.98
N SER A 238 5.11 -1.86 -11.76
CA SER A 238 3.87 -1.17 -12.11
C SER A 238 2.82 -2.11 -12.71
N MET A 239 3.22 -2.99 -13.62
CA MET A 239 2.34 -3.91 -14.32
C MET A 239 1.89 -5.11 -13.46
N GLN A 240 2.38 -5.25 -12.22
CA GLN A 240 1.91 -6.24 -11.25
C GLN A 240 0.68 -5.77 -10.45
N GLY A 241 0.25 -4.52 -10.64
CA GLY A 241 -0.96 -3.98 -10.01
C GLY A 241 -2.23 -4.73 -10.44
N LEU A 242 -3.22 -4.76 -9.53
CA LEU A 242 -4.56 -5.28 -9.84
C LEU A 242 -5.19 -4.45 -10.97
N GLY A 243 -5.81 -5.12 -11.91
CA GLY A 243 -6.32 -4.54 -13.15
C GLY A 243 -5.30 -4.63 -14.29
N TYR A 244 -4.05 -4.28 -14.04
CA TYR A 244 -3.00 -4.26 -15.06
C TYR A 244 -2.53 -5.66 -15.43
N LYS A 245 -2.15 -6.47 -14.48
CA LYS A 245 -1.66 -7.84 -14.75
C LYS A 245 -2.72 -8.74 -15.36
N GLU A 246 -3.98 -8.62 -14.96
CA GLU A 246 -5.07 -9.44 -15.47
C GLU A 246 -5.44 -9.06 -16.91
N ILE A 247 -5.52 -7.74 -17.18
CA ILE A 247 -5.83 -7.26 -18.52
C ILE A 247 -4.63 -7.49 -19.47
N LEU A 248 -3.40 -7.34 -18.99
CA LEU A 248 -2.22 -7.66 -19.78
C LEU A 248 -2.20 -9.13 -20.20
N ALA A 249 -2.56 -10.05 -19.31
CA ALA A 249 -2.67 -11.48 -19.61
C ALA A 249 -3.75 -11.79 -20.68
N TYR A 250 -4.88 -11.09 -20.61
CA TYR A 250 -5.89 -11.13 -21.68
C TYR A 250 -5.31 -10.64 -23.02
N LEU A 251 -4.62 -9.50 -23.04
CA LEU A 251 -4.02 -8.94 -24.27
C LEU A 251 -2.86 -9.80 -24.83
N GLU A 252 -2.33 -10.70 -24.03
CA GLU A 252 -1.32 -11.69 -24.43
C GLU A 252 -1.94 -13.03 -24.83
N GLY A 253 -3.28 -13.15 -24.78
CA GLY A 253 -4.02 -14.31 -25.26
C GLY A 253 -4.06 -15.50 -24.30
N GLU A 254 -3.73 -15.30 -22.99
CA GLU A 254 -3.78 -16.39 -22.01
C GLU A 254 -5.19 -16.87 -21.71
N TYR A 255 -6.15 -15.95 -21.72
CA TYR A 255 -7.57 -16.21 -21.48
C TYR A 255 -8.46 -15.10 -22.04
N PRO A 256 -9.77 -15.33 -22.21
CA PRO A 256 -10.71 -14.31 -22.69
C PRO A 256 -10.94 -13.20 -21.67
N LEU A 257 -11.48 -12.05 -22.12
CA LEU A 257 -11.72 -10.88 -21.27
C LEU A 257 -12.63 -11.19 -20.07
N GLU A 258 -13.66 -12.00 -20.27
CA GLU A 258 -14.58 -12.41 -19.19
C GLU A 258 -13.84 -13.09 -18.04
N GLU A 259 -12.86 -13.93 -18.38
CA GLU A 259 -12.03 -14.59 -17.37
C GLU A 259 -11.10 -13.59 -16.69
N ALA A 260 -10.48 -12.65 -17.42
CA ALA A 260 -9.68 -11.56 -16.82
C ALA A 260 -10.50 -10.77 -15.80
N VAL A 261 -11.73 -10.40 -16.13
CA VAL A 261 -12.64 -9.66 -15.25
C VAL A 261 -13.00 -10.49 -14.01
N ARG A 262 -13.31 -11.76 -14.18
CA ARG A 262 -13.61 -12.68 -13.08
C ARG A 262 -12.43 -12.78 -12.10
N ILE A 263 -11.22 -12.93 -12.62
CA ILE A 263 -9.98 -12.98 -11.84
C ILE A 263 -9.77 -11.66 -11.12
N LEU A 264 -9.88 -10.54 -11.82
CA LEU A 264 -9.68 -9.21 -11.24
C LEU A 264 -10.64 -8.94 -10.07
N LYS A 265 -11.95 -9.21 -10.23
CA LYS A 265 -12.95 -9.09 -9.15
C LYS A 265 -12.55 -9.96 -7.94
N ARG A 266 -12.23 -11.24 -8.17
CA ARG A 266 -11.79 -12.17 -7.13
C ARG A 266 -10.56 -11.66 -6.39
N ASP A 267 -9.52 -11.27 -7.12
CA ASP A 267 -8.22 -10.91 -6.54
C ASP A 267 -8.28 -9.55 -5.83
N THR A 268 -9.15 -8.65 -6.29
CA THR A 268 -9.44 -7.39 -5.58
C THR A 268 -10.19 -7.64 -4.25
N ARG A 269 -11.14 -8.58 -4.19
CA ARG A 269 -11.76 -8.99 -2.93
C ARG A 269 -10.75 -9.64 -1.98
N HIS A 270 -9.84 -10.47 -2.50
CA HIS A 270 -8.75 -11.03 -1.70
C HIS A 270 -7.78 -9.96 -1.20
N PHE A 271 -7.51 -8.95 -2.00
CA PHE A 271 -6.68 -7.81 -1.60
C PHE A 271 -7.34 -7.03 -0.46
N ALA A 272 -8.61 -6.69 -0.56
CA ALA A 272 -9.36 -6.04 0.51
C ALA A 272 -9.33 -6.86 1.82
N LYS A 273 -9.47 -8.19 1.74
CA LYS A 273 -9.33 -9.08 2.90
C LYS A 273 -7.93 -9.02 3.52
N ARG A 274 -6.87 -9.00 2.69
CA ARG A 274 -5.49 -8.88 3.18
C ARG A 274 -5.24 -7.52 3.85
N GLN A 275 -5.79 -6.42 3.31
CA GLN A 275 -5.70 -5.10 3.92
C GLN A 275 -6.32 -5.09 5.31
N LEU A 276 -7.56 -5.60 5.48
CA LEU A 276 -8.21 -5.69 6.78
C LEU A 276 -7.44 -6.59 7.76
N THR A 277 -6.87 -7.70 7.28
CA THR A 277 -6.03 -8.58 8.11
C THR A 277 -4.77 -7.85 8.58
N TRP A 278 -4.19 -7.01 7.74
CA TRP A 278 -3.05 -6.17 8.12
C TRP A 278 -3.43 -5.19 9.22
N PHE A 279 -4.45 -4.36 8.98
CA PHE A 279 -4.85 -3.32 9.93
C PHE A 279 -5.32 -3.85 11.29
N ARG A 280 -5.84 -5.08 11.36
CA ARG A 280 -6.18 -5.74 12.64
C ARG A 280 -4.96 -6.10 13.50
N ARG A 281 -3.76 -6.09 12.94
CA ARG A 281 -2.51 -6.36 13.65
C ARG A 281 -1.81 -5.09 14.13
N GLU A 282 -2.25 -3.93 13.62
CA GLU A 282 -1.73 -2.65 14.06
C GLU A 282 -2.31 -2.29 15.42
N SER A 283 -1.45 -1.81 16.32
CA SER A 283 -1.84 -1.19 17.58
C SER A 283 -2.30 0.25 17.35
N ASP A 284 -3.07 0.76 18.29
CA ASP A 284 -3.44 2.19 18.37
C ASP A 284 -4.23 2.71 17.16
N VAL A 285 -4.97 1.82 16.48
CA VAL A 285 -5.85 2.18 15.37
C VAL A 285 -7.26 2.51 15.85
N ILE A 286 -7.83 3.55 15.27
CA ILE A 286 -9.20 3.99 15.52
C ILE A 286 -10.07 3.45 14.40
N TRP A 287 -10.87 2.42 14.70
CA TRP A 287 -11.76 1.82 13.72
C TRP A 287 -13.01 2.68 13.50
N VAL A 288 -13.25 3.04 12.25
CA VAL A 288 -14.41 3.79 11.81
C VAL A 288 -15.29 2.88 10.95
N ASP A 289 -16.32 2.29 11.55
CA ASP A 289 -17.29 1.45 10.84
C ASP A 289 -18.33 2.34 10.17
N LYS A 290 -18.24 2.48 8.85
CA LYS A 290 -19.15 3.34 8.07
C LYS A 290 -20.63 2.94 8.20
N ASN A 291 -20.90 1.68 8.50
CA ASN A 291 -22.28 1.20 8.69
C ASN A 291 -22.92 1.76 9.97
N LYS A 292 -22.13 2.00 11.02
CA LYS A 292 -22.61 2.64 12.25
C LYS A 292 -23.01 4.09 12.06
N PHE A 293 -22.47 4.75 11.05
CA PHE A 293 -22.79 6.13 10.66
C PHE A 293 -23.75 6.18 9.46
N HIS A 294 -24.43 5.08 9.13
CA HIS A 294 -25.33 5.02 7.97
C HIS A 294 -24.72 5.50 6.67
N TRP A 295 -23.38 5.41 6.52
CA TRP A 295 -22.60 5.95 5.41
C TRP A 295 -22.64 7.46 5.26
N ASP A 296 -23.10 8.20 6.27
CA ASP A 296 -23.08 9.66 6.29
C ASP A 296 -21.65 10.15 6.51
N GLU A 297 -21.06 10.71 5.44
CA GLU A 297 -19.67 11.19 5.48
C GLU A 297 -19.51 12.42 6.40
N LYS A 298 -20.58 13.19 6.61
CA LYS A 298 -20.55 14.33 7.52
C LYS A 298 -20.47 13.89 8.98
N GLU A 299 -21.29 12.94 9.38
CA GLU A 299 -21.23 12.35 10.73
C GLU A 299 -19.87 11.67 10.99
N ILE A 300 -19.34 10.96 10.00
CA ILE A 300 -18.01 10.35 10.09
C ILE A 300 -16.93 11.41 10.28
N LEU A 301 -16.99 12.50 9.50
CA LEU A 301 -16.03 13.59 9.62
C LEU A 301 -16.11 14.26 11.00
N GLU A 302 -17.30 14.56 11.49
CA GLU A 302 -17.53 15.15 12.81
C GLU A 302 -16.95 14.27 13.93
N TYR A 303 -17.17 12.95 13.84
CA TYR A 303 -16.55 11.99 14.75
C TYR A 303 -15.02 12.04 14.66
N MET A 304 -14.44 12.00 13.47
CA MET A 304 -12.98 12.07 13.30
C MET A 304 -12.41 13.37 13.87
N LEU A 305 -13.06 14.49 13.65
CA LEU A 305 -12.64 15.78 14.20
C LEU A 305 -12.71 15.82 15.74
N SER A 306 -13.70 15.17 16.37
CA SER A 306 -13.74 15.06 17.84
C SER A 306 -12.55 14.25 18.37
N VAL A 307 -12.23 13.15 17.73
CA VAL A 307 -11.07 12.33 18.10
C VAL A 307 -9.75 13.10 17.92
N LEU A 308 -9.61 13.88 16.84
CA LEU A 308 -8.40 14.68 16.62
C LEU A 308 -8.19 15.77 17.70
N LYS A 309 -9.26 16.31 18.27
CA LYS A 309 -9.20 17.22 19.43
C LYS A 309 -8.78 16.48 20.70
N GLU A 310 -9.32 15.30 20.95
CA GLU A 310 -8.93 14.45 22.10
C GLU A 310 -7.45 14.03 22.06
N HIS A 311 -6.88 13.92 20.86
CA HIS A 311 -5.46 13.59 20.63
C HIS A 311 -4.55 14.83 20.56
N ASP A 312 -5.03 16.02 20.88
CA ASP A 312 -4.26 17.29 20.80
C ASP A 312 -3.61 17.52 19.42
N ILE A 313 -4.26 17.05 18.33
CA ILE A 313 -3.83 17.29 16.95
C ILE A 313 -4.44 18.58 16.43
N LEU A 314 -5.66 18.88 16.85
CA LEU A 314 -6.33 20.14 16.60
C LEU A 314 -6.39 20.93 17.90
N GLY A 315 -5.86 22.16 17.86
CA GLY A 315 -5.92 23.09 18.97
C GLY A 315 -7.35 23.60 19.25
#